data_8de35e496203fd6727fb0ca5bdedb327
#
_entry.id   8de35e496203fd6727fb0ca5bdedb327
#
_cell.length_a   1.000
_cell.length_b   1.000
_cell.length_c   1.000
_cell.angle_alpha   90.00
_cell.angle_beta   90.00
_cell.angle_gamma   90.00
#
_symmetry.space_group_name_H-M   'P 1'
#
loop_
_entity.id
_entity.type
_entity.pdbx_description
1 polymer ?
#
loop_
_entity_poly.entity_id
_entity_poly.type
_entity_poly.pdbx_seq_one_letter_code
_entity_poly.pdbx_strand_id
1 'polypeptide(L)'
;EMTSSLVGSEMCIRDRLVIVPVWDLSVDMDKDEFFPNRKMRKDGELTNFMVVASSDKNGNPVLNTNYGATTLDLYAPGTDIYSSYMGDTYQKGTGEGMASATVAGVAALVKSYFPKLSGSQIRDILLKSVTSRKGVEVEKGIRVNDSPSQDLFLFDDLCISGGIVNAYQAILEAEKVSK
;
A
#
# COMPACT_ATOMS: atom_id res chain seq x y z
N GLU A 1 -7.27 17.15 21.84
CA GLU A 1 -7.07 16.07 22.86
C GLU A 1 -6.78 14.68 22.28
N MET A 2 -6.97 14.45 20.98
CA MET A 2 -6.52 13.18 20.32
C MET A 2 -5.00 13.09 20.12
N THR A 3 -4.27 14.15 20.27
CA THR A 3 -2.81 14.21 20.08
C THR A 3 -2.00 13.61 21.23
N SER A 4 -2.50 13.63 22.48
CA SER A 4 -1.76 13.12 23.64
C SER A 4 -1.76 11.58 23.71
N SER A 5 -2.81 10.92 23.21
CA SER A 5 -2.90 9.46 23.14
C SER A 5 -1.94 8.87 22.07
N LEU A 6 -1.63 9.64 21.02
CA LEU A 6 -0.69 9.25 19.97
C LEU A 6 0.77 9.47 20.40
N VAL A 7 1.07 10.38 21.32
CA VAL A 7 2.43 10.67 21.80
C VAL A 7 3.00 9.50 22.61
N GLY A 8 2.19 8.80 23.39
CA GLY A 8 2.61 7.56 24.05
C GLY A 8 2.85 6.39 23.08
N SER A 9 2.28 6.45 21.87
CA SER A 9 2.48 5.46 20.82
C SER A 9 3.67 5.75 19.90
N GLU A 10 4.29 6.94 19.97
CA GLU A 10 5.43 7.29 19.10
C GLU A 10 6.62 6.33 19.23
N MET A 11 6.92 5.85 20.43
CA MET A 11 7.95 4.83 20.63
C MET A 11 7.56 3.48 20.02
N CYS A 12 6.27 3.12 20.06
CA CYS A 12 5.76 1.89 19.45
C CYS A 12 5.61 1.98 17.93
N ILE A 13 5.42 3.17 17.37
CA ILE A 13 5.26 3.38 15.93
C ILE A 13 6.63 3.37 15.22
N ARG A 14 7.70 3.81 15.87
CA ARG A 14 9.03 3.92 15.24
C ARG A 14 9.67 2.59 14.84
N ASP A 15 9.37 1.51 15.55
CA ASP A 15 9.92 0.17 15.31
C ASP A 15 8.96 -0.76 14.54
N ARG A 16 7.75 -0.28 14.23
CA ARG A 16 6.73 -1.03 13.48
C ARG A 16 6.50 -0.42 12.10
N LEU A 17 6.18 -1.25 11.14
CA LEU A 17 5.65 -0.80 9.86
C LEU A 17 4.15 -0.59 9.97
N VAL A 18 3.68 0.61 9.64
CA VAL A 18 2.27 0.96 9.56
C VAL A 18 1.83 0.89 8.10
N ILE A 19 0.82 0.10 7.80
CA ILE A 19 0.30 -0.09 6.45
C ILE A 19 -1.17 0.32 6.44
N VAL A 20 -1.50 1.27 5.58
CA VAL A 20 -2.85 1.82 5.46
C VAL A 20 -3.39 1.66 4.05
N PRO A 21 -4.70 1.41 3.90
CA PRO A 21 -5.35 1.45 2.61
C PRO A 21 -5.57 2.88 2.14
N VAL A 22 -5.64 3.07 0.83
CA VAL A 22 -6.22 4.28 0.22
C VAL A 22 -7.75 4.26 0.30
N TRP A 23 -8.39 5.30 -0.21
CA TRP A 23 -9.84 5.35 -0.40
C TRP A 23 -10.19 5.06 -1.87
N ASP A 24 -11.47 4.79 -2.13
CA ASP A 24 -12.03 4.41 -3.42
C ASP A 24 -12.81 5.59 -4.06
N LEU A 25 -12.15 6.72 -4.22
CA LEU A 25 -12.74 7.97 -4.71
C LEU A 25 -12.23 8.39 -6.09
N SER A 26 -11.33 7.63 -6.70
CA SER A 26 -10.67 7.95 -7.99
C SER A 26 -9.92 9.29 -7.95
N VAL A 27 -9.33 9.64 -6.81
CA VAL A 27 -8.65 10.91 -6.57
C VAL A 27 -7.14 10.76 -6.74
N ASP A 28 -6.52 11.76 -7.35
CA ASP A 28 -5.07 11.93 -7.41
C ASP A 28 -4.55 12.51 -6.09
N MET A 29 -3.96 11.65 -5.26
CA MET A 29 -3.48 12.03 -3.93
C MET A 29 -2.21 12.89 -3.95
N ASP A 30 -1.59 13.09 -5.10
CA ASP A 30 -0.48 14.03 -5.26
C ASP A 30 -0.98 15.47 -5.38
N LYS A 31 -2.24 15.65 -5.80
CA LYS A 31 -2.90 16.97 -5.93
C LYS A 31 -3.78 17.31 -4.73
N ASP A 32 -4.48 16.30 -4.20
CA ASP A 32 -5.40 16.47 -3.09
C ASP A 32 -4.81 15.87 -1.80
N GLU A 33 -4.84 16.62 -0.72
CA GLU A 33 -4.36 16.11 0.57
C GLU A 33 -5.18 14.89 1.01
N PHE A 34 -4.46 13.78 1.17
CA PHE A 34 -5.01 12.53 1.65
C PHE A 34 -4.55 12.26 3.09
N PHE A 35 -5.47 11.87 3.95
CA PHE A 35 -5.16 11.47 5.33
C PHE A 35 -5.65 10.03 5.59
N PRO A 36 -4.85 9.19 6.27
CA PRO A 36 -3.48 9.43 6.77
C PRO A 36 -2.41 9.32 5.66
N ASN A 37 -1.34 10.08 5.77
CA ASN A 37 -0.21 10.06 4.83
C ASN A 37 1.15 10.14 5.54
N ARG A 38 2.24 10.01 4.81
CA ARG A 38 3.60 10.05 5.36
C ARG A 38 4.02 11.42 5.91
N LYS A 39 3.39 12.48 5.42
CA LYS A 39 3.72 13.89 5.77
C LYS A 39 2.99 14.39 7.01
N MET A 40 2.41 13.49 7.81
CA MET A 40 1.66 13.87 9.03
C MET A 40 2.52 14.51 10.12
N ARG A 41 3.84 14.40 10.04
CA ARG A 41 4.76 14.99 11.02
C ARG A 41 5.27 16.35 10.54
N LYS A 42 5.36 17.29 11.49
CA LYS A 42 5.98 18.62 11.25
C LYS A 42 7.47 18.52 10.95
N ASP A 43 8.13 17.45 11.40
CA ASP A 43 9.58 17.26 11.37
C ASP A 43 10.07 16.38 10.20
N GLY A 44 9.20 16.04 9.25
CA GLY A 44 9.55 15.21 8.10
C GLY A 44 8.60 14.04 7.84
N GLU A 45 8.95 13.22 6.88
CA GLU A 45 8.14 12.07 6.47
C GLU A 45 8.36 10.84 7.37
N LEU A 46 7.30 10.06 7.57
CA LEU A 46 7.35 8.76 8.25
C LEU A 46 7.98 7.71 7.32
N THR A 47 9.15 7.20 7.68
CA THR A 47 9.88 6.20 6.89
C THR A 47 9.32 4.78 7.03
N ASN A 48 8.54 4.53 8.09
CA ASN A 48 7.91 3.25 8.42
C ASN A 48 6.40 3.24 8.16
N PHE A 49 5.94 4.02 7.19
CA PHE A 49 4.53 4.17 6.83
C PHE A 49 4.34 3.85 5.35
N MET A 50 3.37 2.99 5.03
CA MET A 50 3.03 2.59 3.66
C MET A 50 1.57 2.85 3.36
N VAL A 51 1.33 3.35 2.15
CA VAL A 51 0.00 3.55 1.58
C VAL A 51 -0.19 2.54 0.46
N VAL A 52 -1.29 1.78 0.50
CA VAL A 52 -1.54 0.64 -0.39
C VAL A 52 -2.87 0.79 -1.10
N ALA A 53 -2.89 0.52 -2.40
CA ALA A 53 -4.08 0.47 -3.23
C ALA A 53 -4.38 -0.95 -3.72
N SER A 54 -5.62 -1.19 -4.12
CA SER A 54 -6.05 -2.51 -4.56
C SER A 54 -5.85 -2.73 -6.06
N SER A 55 -5.45 -3.94 -6.41
CA SER A 55 -5.42 -4.48 -7.76
C SER A 55 -6.34 -5.69 -7.91
N ASP A 56 -6.72 -5.96 -9.14
CA ASP A 56 -7.41 -7.18 -9.53
C ASP A 56 -6.43 -8.38 -9.62
N LYS A 57 -6.94 -9.56 -9.95
CA LYS A 57 -6.16 -10.79 -10.15
C LYS A 57 -5.19 -10.73 -11.32
N ASN A 58 -5.39 -9.81 -12.27
CA ASN A 58 -4.53 -9.61 -13.44
C ASN A 58 -3.45 -8.57 -13.16
N GLY A 59 -3.49 -7.94 -12.00
CA GLY A 59 -2.59 -6.87 -11.59
C GLY A 59 -2.97 -5.50 -12.15
N ASN A 60 -4.20 -5.30 -12.57
CA ASN A 60 -4.68 -3.98 -12.94
C ASN A 60 -5.21 -3.26 -11.70
N PRO A 61 -5.02 -1.94 -11.60
CA PRO A 61 -5.63 -1.14 -10.54
C PRO A 61 -7.15 -1.28 -10.56
N VAL A 62 -7.78 -1.33 -9.38
CA VAL A 62 -9.23 -1.18 -9.30
C VAL A 62 -9.61 0.23 -9.76
N LEU A 63 -10.64 0.36 -10.60
CA LEU A 63 -10.95 1.62 -11.29
C LEU A 63 -11.13 2.80 -10.34
N ASN A 64 -11.86 2.60 -9.25
CA ASN A 64 -12.20 3.66 -8.30
C ASN A 64 -11.18 3.86 -7.16
N THR A 65 -10.11 3.06 -7.06
CA THR A 65 -9.07 3.28 -6.04
C THR A 65 -8.37 4.63 -6.25
N ASN A 66 -7.94 5.29 -5.18
CA ASN A 66 -7.10 6.48 -5.28
C ASN A 66 -5.70 6.12 -5.82
N TYR A 67 -4.99 7.09 -6.36
CA TYR A 67 -3.66 6.92 -6.94
C TYR A 67 -2.76 8.13 -6.67
N GLY A 68 -1.47 7.99 -6.94
CA GLY A 68 -0.51 9.10 -6.78
C GLY A 68 0.93 8.61 -6.94
N ALA A 69 1.64 9.14 -7.92
CA ALA A 69 3.02 8.75 -8.25
C ALA A 69 4.00 8.94 -7.09
N THR A 70 3.73 9.88 -6.18
CA THR A 70 4.62 10.22 -5.05
C THR A 70 4.02 9.88 -3.68
N THR A 71 2.71 9.64 -3.58
CA THR A 71 2.00 9.41 -2.31
C THR A 71 1.62 7.96 -2.09
N LEU A 72 1.28 7.22 -3.15
CA LEU A 72 0.96 5.80 -3.10
C LEU A 72 2.23 4.95 -3.20
N ASP A 73 2.42 4.00 -2.30
CA ASP A 73 3.61 3.16 -2.28
C ASP A 73 3.57 2.02 -3.31
N LEU A 74 2.54 1.20 -3.28
CA LEU A 74 2.38 0.05 -4.19
C LEU A 74 0.93 -0.42 -4.26
N TYR A 75 0.68 -1.30 -5.23
CA TYR A 75 -0.58 -2.03 -5.35
C TYR A 75 -0.48 -3.45 -4.77
N ALA A 76 -1.60 -3.98 -4.32
CA ALA A 76 -1.71 -5.37 -3.86
C ALA A 76 -3.06 -5.97 -4.22
N PRO A 77 -3.19 -7.31 -4.33
CA PRO A 77 -4.46 -7.97 -4.55
C PRO A 77 -5.49 -7.57 -3.49
N GLY A 78 -6.62 -7.02 -3.94
CA GLY A 78 -7.70 -6.55 -3.06
C GLY A 78 -9.09 -6.89 -3.59
N THR A 79 -9.20 -7.66 -4.70
CA THR A 79 -10.49 -8.11 -5.24
C THR A 79 -10.65 -9.62 -5.11
N ASP A 80 -11.86 -10.06 -4.78
CA ASP A 80 -12.18 -11.48 -4.62
C ASP A 80 -11.29 -12.24 -3.62
N ILE A 81 -10.81 -11.57 -2.59
CA ILE A 81 -9.96 -12.14 -1.56
C ILE A 81 -10.79 -13.05 -0.65
N TYR A 82 -10.51 -14.35 -0.68
CA TYR A 82 -11.18 -15.33 0.17
C TYR A 82 -10.61 -15.29 1.59
N SER A 83 -11.43 -14.96 2.56
CA SER A 83 -11.01 -14.79 3.95
C SER A 83 -12.12 -15.17 4.92
N SER A 84 -11.79 -15.25 6.20
CA SER A 84 -12.74 -15.46 7.30
C SER A 84 -13.76 -14.32 7.35
N TYR A 85 -14.99 -14.69 7.68
CA TYR A 85 -16.13 -13.78 7.79
C TYR A 85 -16.95 -14.10 9.06
N MET A 86 -17.89 -13.22 9.40
CA MET A 86 -18.72 -13.39 10.58
C MET A 86 -19.48 -14.72 10.55
N GLY A 87 -19.72 -15.33 11.74
CA GLY A 87 -20.48 -16.57 11.90
C GLY A 87 -19.72 -17.81 11.43
N ASP A 88 -18.41 -17.88 11.66
CA ASP A 88 -17.54 -19.01 11.31
C ASP A 88 -17.60 -19.40 9.82
N THR A 89 -17.80 -18.42 8.96
CA THR A 89 -17.86 -18.61 7.51
C THR A 89 -16.64 -18.05 6.80
N TYR A 90 -16.49 -18.41 5.53
CA TYR A 90 -15.47 -17.88 4.64
C TYR A 90 -16.15 -17.31 3.40
N GLN A 91 -15.79 -16.09 3.04
CA GLN A 91 -16.37 -15.40 1.89
C GLN A 91 -15.30 -14.64 1.11
N LYS A 92 -15.62 -14.30 -0.13
CA LYS A 92 -14.81 -13.39 -0.93
C LYS A 92 -15.14 -11.95 -0.55
N GLY A 93 -14.11 -11.18 -0.24
CA GLY A 93 -14.18 -9.75 0.01
C GLY A 93 -13.44 -8.97 -1.06
N THR A 94 -13.87 -7.74 -1.30
CA THR A 94 -13.21 -6.79 -2.19
C THR A 94 -13.09 -5.45 -1.49
N GLY A 95 -11.94 -4.81 -1.60
CA GLY A 95 -11.70 -3.46 -1.07
C GLY A 95 -10.24 -3.20 -0.74
N GLU A 96 -9.94 -1.93 -0.53
CA GLU A 96 -8.61 -1.42 -0.23
C GLU A 96 -8.04 -2.01 1.08
N GLY A 97 -8.91 -2.27 2.06
CA GLY A 97 -8.54 -2.93 3.31
C GLY A 97 -8.00 -4.35 3.10
N MET A 98 -8.50 -5.09 2.10
CA MET A 98 -7.99 -6.43 1.75
C MET A 98 -6.58 -6.33 1.16
N ALA A 99 -6.32 -5.33 0.33
CA ALA A 99 -5.01 -5.07 -0.24
C ALA A 99 -3.98 -4.72 0.85
N SER A 100 -4.31 -3.82 1.77
CA SER A 100 -3.42 -3.46 2.87
C SER A 100 -3.15 -4.64 3.82
N ALA A 101 -4.15 -5.48 4.09
CA ALA A 101 -3.98 -6.71 4.86
C ALA A 101 -3.06 -7.71 4.16
N THR A 102 -3.15 -7.83 2.83
CA THR A 102 -2.24 -8.67 2.02
C THR A 102 -0.79 -8.19 2.17
N VAL A 103 -0.53 -6.89 2.07
CA VAL A 103 0.81 -6.33 2.26
C VAL A 103 1.30 -6.52 3.70
N ALA A 104 0.42 -6.35 4.68
CA ALA A 104 0.74 -6.61 6.09
C ALA A 104 1.17 -8.08 6.32
N GLY A 105 0.50 -9.02 5.66
CA GLY A 105 0.87 -10.43 5.68
C GLY A 105 2.26 -10.69 5.09
N VAL A 106 2.59 -10.05 3.95
CA VAL A 106 3.93 -10.14 3.34
C VAL A 106 4.98 -9.49 4.24
N ALA A 107 4.70 -8.35 4.83
CA ALA A 107 5.60 -7.68 5.78
C ALA A 107 5.86 -8.55 7.03
N ALA A 108 4.82 -9.19 7.56
CA ALA A 108 4.93 -10.10 8.69
C ALA A 108 5.76 -11.34 8.33
N LEU A 109 5.59 -11.88 7.11
CA LEU A 109 6.39 -12.98 6.60
C LEU A 109 7.88 -12.58 6.54
N VAL A 110 8.22 -11.43 5.95
CA VAL A 110 9.60 -10.91 5.93
C VAL A 110 10.14 -10.75 7.34
N LYS A 111 9.37 -10.14 8.25
CA LYS A 111 9.78 -9.93 9.65
C LYS A 111 10.01 -11.24 10.41
N SER A 112 9.24 -12.29 10.12
CA SER A 112 9.39 -13.61 10.77
C SER A 112 10.71 -14.30 10.42
N TYR A 113 11.15 -14.19 9.16
CA TYR A 113 12.43 -14.73 8.71
C TYR A 113 13.62 -13.84 9.08
N PHE A 114 13.42 -12.53 9.11
CA PHE A 114 14.46 -11.53 9.36
C PHE A 114 14.07 -10.60 10.52
N PRO A 115 14.04 -11.10 11.75
CA PRO A 115 13.50 -10.39 12.92
C PRO A 115 14.27 -9.11 13.31
N LYS A 116 15.50 -8.94 12.81
CA LYS A 116 16.31 -7.75 13.09
C LYS A 116 15.98 -6.55 12.18
N LEU A 117 15.26 -6.76 11.07
CA LEU A 117 14.91 -5.67 10.17
C LEU A 117 13.93 -4.71 10.86
N SER A 118 14.20 -3.42 10.72
CA SER A 118 13.29 -2.35 11.18
C SER A 118 12.07 -2.23 10.26
N GLY A 119 11.01 -1.53 10.71
CA GLY A 119 9.84 -1.26 9.88
C GLY A 119 10.16 -0.49 8.60
N SER A 120 11.09 0.48 8.67
CA SER A 120 11.55 1.23 7.49
C SER A 120 12.32 0.35 6.50
N GLN A 121 13.18 -0.54 6.99
CA GLN A 121 13.89 -1.49 6.11
C GLN A 121 12.93 -2.45 5.41
N ILE A 122 11.91 -2.95 6.12
CA ILE A 122 10.88 -3.80 5.51
C ILE A 122 10.11 -3.03 4.43
N ARG A 123 9.74 -1.77 4.69
CA ARG A 123 9.11 -0.91 3.69
C ARG A 123 9.98 -0.80 2.42
N ASP A 124 11.25 -0.48 2.57
CA ASP A 124 12.18 -0.33 1.45
C ASP A 124 12.34 -1.64 0.65
N ILE A 125 12.38 -2.78 1.33
CA ILE A 125 12.39 -4.11 0.73
C ILE A 125 11.13 -4.33 -0.10
N LEU A 126 9.95 -4.05 0.46
CA LEU A 126 8.68 -4.23 -0.24
C LEU A 126 8.58 -3.36 -1.49
N LEU A 127 9.04 -2.11 -1.43
CA LEU A 127 9.06 -1.19 -2.59
C LEU A 127 9.99 -1.66 -3.70
N LYS A 128 11.16 -2.22 -3.35
CA LYS A 128 12.15 -2.70 -4.31
C LYS A 128 11.82 -4.06 -4.92
N SER A 129 11.01 -4.84 -4.25
CA SER A 129 10.72 -6.24 -4.60
C SER A 129 9.38 -6.46 -5.30
N VAL A 130 8.71 -5.42 -5.77
CA VAL A 130 7.43 -5.52 -6.47
C VAL A 130 7.54 -6.32 -7.77
N THR A 131 6.45 -6.94 -8.17
CA THR A 131 6.27 -7.35 -9.57
C THR A 131 6.07 -6.09 -10.38
N SER A 132 7.08 -5.70 -11.15
CA SER A 132 7.07 -4.47 -11.93
C SER A 132 5.98 -4.48 -13.00
N ARG A 133 5.26 -3.36 -13.08
CA ARG A 133 4.27 -3.06 -14.13
C ARG A 133 4.67 -1.82 -14.92
N LYS A 134 5.93 -1.41 -14.82
CA LYS A 134 6.45 -0.21 -15.48
C LYS A 134 6.27 -0.27 -16.98
N GLY A 135 5.82 0.83 -17.58
CA GLY A 135 5.54 0.93 -19.00
C GLY A 135 4.25 0.24 -19.45
N VAL A 136 3.44 -0.30 -18.52
CA VAL A 136 2.15 -0.91 -18.85
C VAL A 136 1.06 0.16 -18.78
N GLU A 137 0.30 0.32 -19.85
CA GLU A 137 -0.91 1.15 -19.87
C GLU A 137 -2.06 0.43 -19.18
N VAL A 138 -2.76 1.13 -18.32
CA VAL A 138 -3.91 0.62 -17.55
C VAL A 138 -5.03 1.64 -17.55
N GLU A 139 -6.27 1.16 -17.57
CA GLU A 139 -7.44 1.98 -17.34
C GLU A 139 -7.55 2.35 -15.86
N LYS A 140 -7.81 3.63 -15.60
CA LYS A 140 -7.99 4.14 -14.25
C LYS A 140 -9.17 5.09 -14.19
N GLY A 141 -10.01 4.92 -13.20
CA GLY A 141 -11.04 5.90 -12.88
C GLY A 141 -10.41 7.19 -12.39
N ILE A 142 -10.90 8.29 -12.89
CA ILE A 142 -10.55 9.65 -12.49
C ILE A 142 -11.82 10.42 -12.11
N ARG A 143 -11.67 11.46 -11.33
CA ARG A 143 -12.76 12.37 -10.99
C ARG A 143 -12.50 13.71 -11.65
N VAL A 144 -13.38 14.08 -12.58
CA VAL A 144 -13.33 15.36 -13.30
C VAL A 144 -14.56 16.18 -12.95
N ASN A 145 -14.37 17.32 -12.28
CA ASN A 145 -15.47 18.20 -11.83
C ASN A 145 -16.57 17.42 -11.08
N ASP A 146 -16.16 16.59 -10.13
CA ASP A 146 -17.01 15.70 -9.32
C ASP A 146 -17.77 14.61 -10.10
N SER A 147 -17.50 14.45 -11.38
CA SER A 147 -18.06 13.38 -12.20
C SER A 147 -17.06 12.25 -12.42
N PRO A 148 -17.47 10.98 -12.30
CA PRO A 148 -16.61 9.85 -12.59
C PRO A 148 -16.31 9.80 -14.09
N SER A 149 -15.05 9.56 -14.43
CA SER A 149 -14.56 9.34 -15.80
C SER A 149 -13.51 8.22 -15.78
N GLN A 150 -12.99 7.84 -16.92
CA GLN A 150 -11.90 6.88 -17.06
C GLN A 150 -10.87 7.42 -18.03
N ASP A 151 -9.61 7.12 -17.78
CA ASP A 151 -8.50 7.50 -18.63
C ASP A 151 -7.42 6.41 -18.61
N LEU A 152 -6.53 6.45 -19.60
CA LEU A 152 -5.37 5.57 -19.68
C LEU A 152 -4.18 6.22 -18.99
N PHE A 153 -3.54 5.45 -18.13
CA PHE A 153 -2.34 5.86 -17.39
C PHE A 153 -1.23 4.85 -17.61
N LEU A 154 0.00 5.31 -17.60
CA LEU A 154 1.12 4.42 -17.36
C LEU A 154 1.12 4.02 -15.87
N PHE A 155 1.36 2.74 -15.59
CA PHE A 155 1.38 2.25 -14.22
C PHE A 155 2.42 2.98 -13.35
N ASP A 156 3.47 3.50 -13.97
CA ASP A 156 4.52 4.30 -13.33
C ASP A 156 3.98 5.60 -12.70
N ASP A 157 2.92 6.15 -13.28
CA ASP A 157 2.31 7.41 -12.83
C ASP A 157 1.29 7.19 -11.71
N LEU A 158 1.07 5.95 -11.31
CA LEU A 158 0.04 5.60 -10.32
C LEU A 158 0.59 5.33 -8.92
N CYS A 159 1.86 4.92 -8.79
CA CYS A 159 2.49 4.66 -7.49
C CYS A 159 4.02 4.69 -7.56
N ILE A 160 4.66 4.92 -6.41
CA ILE A 160 6.12 5.04 -6.25
C ILE A 160 6.87 3.83 -6.79
N SER A 161 6.41 2.62 -6.46
CA SER A 161 7.11 1.38 -6.84
C SER A 161 6.94 1.01 -8.32
N GLY A 162 5.88 1.50 -8.97
CA GLY A 162 5.48 1.08 -10.31
C GLY A 162 5.11 -0.41 -10.39
N GLY A 163 4.52 -0.97 -9.31
CA GLY A 163 4.25 -2.41 -9.31
C GLY A 163 3.35 -2.92 -8.17
N ILE A 164 3.28 -4.25 -8.10
CA ILE A 164 2.41 -5.00 -7.22
C ILE A 164 3.25 -5.79 -6.23
N VAL A 165 2.82 -5.89 -4.97
CA VAL A 165 3.50 -6.63 -3.92
C VAL A 165 3.85 -8.06 -4.37
N ASN A 166 5.08 -8.51 -4.04
CA ASN A 166 5.56 -9.85 -4.36
C ASN A 166 6.29 -10.45 -3.14
N ALA A 167 5.64 -11.40 -2.48
CA ALA A 167 6.15 -12.02 -1.26
C ALA A 167 7.48 -12.78 -1.50
N TYR A 168 7.61 -13.49 -2.62
CA TYR A 168 8.82 -14.24 -2.93
C TYR A 168 10.02 -13.31 -3.17
N GLN A 169 9.84 -12.28 -3.99
CA GLN A 169 10.90 -11.30 -4.24
C GLN A 169 11.26 -10.51 -2.97
N ALA A 170 10.27 -10.26 -2.09
CA ALA A 170 10.52 -9.58 -0.81
C ALA A 170 11.44 -10.41 0.11
N ILE A 171 11.26 -11.72 0.18
CA ILE A 171 12.15 -12.61 0.94
C ILE A 171 13.57 -12.62 0.34
N LEU A 172 13.70 -12.71 -0.98
CA LEU A 172 15.00 -12.69 -1.65
C LEU A 172 15.73 -11.35 -1.44
N GLU A 173 15.00 -10.24 -1.48
CA GLU A 173 15.60 -8.92 -1.24
C GLU A 173 15.98 -8.75 0.24
N ALA A 174 15.16 -9.24 1.17
CA ALA A 174 15.45 -9.23 2.60
C ALA A 174 16.73 -10.02 2.93
N GLU A 175 16.95 -11.15 2.28
CA GLU A 175 18.18 -11.95 2.45
C GLU A 175 19.44 -11.16 2.07
N LYS A 176 19.39 -10.35 1.00
CA LYS A 176 20.52 -9.51 0.58
C LYS A 176 20.83 -8.41 1.59
N VAL A 177 19.79 -7.81 2.18
CA VAL A 177 19.94 -6.70 3.15
C VAL A 177 20.37 -7.20 4.53
N SER A 178 20.12 -8.48 4.84
CA SER A 178 20.39 -9.06 6.17
C SER A 178 21.80 -9.64 6.31
N LYS A 179 22.55 -9.75 5.22
CA LYS A 179 23.97 -10.13 5.19
C LYS A 179 24.87 -8.96 5.51
#